data_8372dbbf7d1432d9c2bfb7cdda4b4728
#
_entry.id   8372dbbf7d1432d9c2bfb7cdda4b4728
#
_cell.length_a   1.000
_cell.length_b   1.000
_cell.length_c   1.000
_cell.angle_alpha   90.00
_cell.angle_beta   90.00
_cell.angle_gamma   90.00
#
_symmetry.space_group_name_H-M   'P 1'
#
loop_
_entity.id
_entity.type
_entity.pdbx_description
1 polymer ?
#
loop_
_entity_poly.entity_id
_entity_poly.type
_entity_poly.pdbx_seq_one_letter_code
_entity_poly.pdbx_strand_id
1 'polypeptide(L)'
;MNELDFCPKCSSKSLKWQENKKWSCTKCDFVLYHNCAAAVAVLVTHGDEILLTKRNQEPAKGKWDLAGGFTDPNESAEYTCVRELKEELNLDIDTKKLRYLMSFPNVYYYKGISYNTLDLFFEYQIEEKCEVVMEQSEISEIRWIKRNELSLEDIAFESQKRFFEKYL
;
A
#
# COMPACT_ATOMS: atom_id res chain seq x y z
N MET A 1 4.25 11.71 -16.45
CA MET A 1 5.35 10.85 -15.92
C MET A 1 6.64 11.64 -16.14
N ASN A 2 7.49 11.76 -15.12
CA ASN A 2 8.75 12.49 -15.27
C ASN A 2 9.62 11.77 -16.30
N GLU A 3 10.04 12.51 -17.30
CA GLU A 3 10.90 11.97 -18.36
C GLU A 3 12.31 11.74 -17.80
N LEU A 4 12.76 10.50 -17.86
CA LEU A 4 14.15 10.18 -17.62
C LEU A 4 14.90 10.43 -18.93
N ASP A 5 15.78 11.41 -18.95
CA ASP A 5 16.54 11.80 -20.13
C ASP A 5 17.88 11.06 -20.23
N PHE A 6 18.55 10.90 -19.08
CA PHE A 6 19.92 10.42 -19.02
C PHE A 6 19.99 8.93 -18.71
N CYS A 7 20.77 8.21 -19.49
CA CYS A 7 21.02 6.80 -19.28
C CYS A 7 21.95 6.58 -18.06
N PRO A 8 21.57 5.80 -17.04
CA PRO A 8 22.42 5.57 -15.88
C PRO A 8 23.64 4.68 -16.19
N LYS A 9 23.61 3.92 -17.30
CA LYS A 9 24.74 3.06 -17.71
C LYS A 9 25.83 3.81 -18.49
N CYS A 10 25.47 4.69 -19.42
CA CYS A 10 26.44 5.39 -20.29
C CYS A 10 26.39 6.90 -20.13
N SER A 11 25.62 7.45 -19.21
CA SER A 11 25.46 8.88 -18.88
C SER A 11 25.04 9.79 -20.07
N SER A 12 24.68 9.21 -21.21
CA SER A 12 24.22 10.00 -22.36
C SER A 12 22.75 10.41 -22.21
N LYS A 13 22.41 11.58 -22.73
CA LYS A 13 21.02 12.05 -22.87
C LYS A 13 20.32 11.29 -24.01
N SER A 14 19.94 10.04 -23.76
CA SER A 14 19.52 9.12 -24.81
C SER A 14 18.46 8.11 -24.39
N LEU A 15 17.84 8.28 -23.22
CA LEU A 15 16.71 7.45 -22.83
C LEU A 15 15.45 7.84 -23.63
N LYS A 16 14.71 6.83 -24.06
CA LYS A 16 13.42 6.99 -24.74
C LYS A 16 12.39 6.10 -24.07
N TRP A 17 11.26 6.71 -23.71
CA TRP A 17 10.08 5.99 -23.23
C TRP A 17 9.44 5.19 -24.35
N GLN A 18 9.17 3.90 -24.12
CA GLN A 18 8.64 2.98 -25.12
C GLN A 18 7.53 2.10 -24.56
N GLU A 19 6.55 1.79 -25.39
CA GLU A 19 5.47 0.83 -25.13
C GLU A 19 4.69 1.10 -23.82
N ASN A 20 4.74 2.32 -23.31
CA ASN A 20 4.16 2.73 -22.02
C ASN A 20 4.63 1.90 -20.80
N LYS A 21 5.80 1.26 -20.87
CA LYS A 21 6.29 0.38 -19.80
C LYS A 21 7.79 0.37 -19.58
N LYS A 22 8.61 0.98 -20.45
CA LYS A 22 10.07 0.92 -20.32
C LYS A 22 10.77 2.13 -20.91
N TRP A 23 11.97 2.42 -20.43
CA TRP A 23 12.94 3.30 -21.05
C TRP A 23 14.04 2.46 -21.72
N SER A 24 14.40 2.78 -22.93
CA SER A 24 15.53 2.17 -23.63
C SER A 24 16.53 3.24 -24.04
N CYS A 25 17.81 2.94 -23.87
CA CYS A 25 18.87 3.82 -24.30
C CYS A 25 19.14 3.63 -25.80
N THR A 26 19.25 4.75 -26.56
CA THR A 26 19.57 4.70 -28.00
C THR A 26 21.09 4.63 -28.25
N LYS A 27 21.94 4.71 -27.21
CA LYS A 27 23.41 4.71 -27.31
C LYS A 27 24.06 3.43 -26.79
N CYS A 28 23.36 2.69 -25.93
CA CYS A 28 23.81 1.40 -25.40
C CYS A 28 22.62 0.47 -25.20
N ASP A 29 22.87 -0.74 -24.72
CA ASP A 29 21.89 -1.81 -24.50
C ASP A 29 21.08 -1.70 -23.21
N PHE A 30 21.13 -0.56 -22.49
CA PHE A 30 20.39 -0.37 -21.23
C PHE A 30 18.89 -0.27 -21.47
N VAL A 31 18.13 -1.07 -20.69
CA VAL A 31 16.67 -1.04 -20.63
C VAL A 31 16.25 -0.97 -19.17
N LEU A 32 15.33 -0.07 -18.84
CA LEU A 32 14.70 0.05 -17.53
C LEU A 32 13.19 -0.14 -17.67
N TYR A 33 12.66 -1.20 -17.10
CA TYR A 33 11.21 -1.41 -17.02
C TYR A 33 10.60 -0.57 -15.89
N HIS A 34 9.47 0.05 -16.17
CA HIS A 34 8.66 0.74 -15.17
C HIS A 34 7.69 -0.27 -14.55
N ASN A 35 8.15 -0.98 -13.54
CA ASN A 35 7.34 -1.94 -12.81
C ASN A 35 6.44 -1.22 -11.79
N CYS A 36 5.26 -1.77 -11.50
CA CYS A 36 4.48 -1.31 -10.36
C CYS A 36 5.17 -1.72 -9.05
N ALA A 37 5.05 -0.87 -8.03
CA ALA A 37 5.45 -1.22 -6.69
C ALA A 37 4.39 -2.10 -6.05
N ALA A 38 4.79 -3.13 -5.32
CA ALA A 38 3.88 -3.92 -4.51
C ALA A 38 3.62 -3.19 -3.18
N ALA A 39 2.37 -3.21 -2.73
CA ALA A 39 1.96 -2.72 -1.42
C ALA A 39 0.94 -3.69 -0.81
N VAL A 40 0.89 -3.76 0.51
CA VAL A 40 -0.10 -4.55 1.24
C VAL A 40 -1.04 -3.64 2.01
N ALA A 41 -2.28 -4.10 2.21
CA ALA A 41 -3.25 -3.51 3.11
C ALA A 41 -3.93 -4.63 3.89
N VAL A 42 -3.94 -4.54 5.21
CA VAL A 42 -4.43 -5.59 6.09
C VAL A 42 -5.74 -5.19 6.75
N LEU A 43 -6.81 -5.90 6.41
CA LEU A 43 -8.10 -5.81 7.08
C LEU A 43 -8.03 -6.60 8.38
N VAL A 44 -7.76 -5.93 9.49
CA VAL A 44 -7.83 -6.54 10.82
C VAL A 44 -9.29 -6.55 11.27
N THR A 45 -9.82 -7.74 11.62
CA THR A 45 -11.23 -7.93 11.95
C THR A 45 -11.42 -8.53 13.33
N HIS A 46 -12.51 -8.13 14.01
CA HIS A 46 -13.02 -8.74 15.24
C HIS A 46 -14.56 -8.83 15.16
N GLY A 47 -15.09 -10.02 14.94
CA GLY A 47 -16.53 -10.20 14.68
C GLY A 47 -16.98 -9.43 13.44
N ASP A 48 -17.93 -8.50 13.60
CA ASP A 48 -18.46 -7.61 12.55
C ASP A 48 -17.74 -6.26 12.44
N GLU A 49 -16.72 -6.04 13.27
CA GLU A 49 -15.95 -4.80 13.28
C GLU A 49 -14.62 -4.93 12.50
N ILE A 50 -14.19 -3.81 11.96
CA ILE A 50 -12.91 -3.65 11.26
C ILE A 50 -12.08 -2.55 11.93
N LEU A 51 -10.76 -2.73 11.96
CA LEU A 51 -9.82 -1.73 12.45
C LEU A 51 -9.42 -0.81 11.31
N LEU A 52 -9.60 0.49 11.50
CA LEU A 52 -9.12 1.53 10.60
C LEU A 52 -8.09 2.40 11.29
N THR A 53 -7.12 2.85 10.53
CA THR A 53 -6.11 3.83 10.91
C THR A 53 -6.39 5.16 10.23
N LYS A 54 -6.13 6.28 10.88
CA LYS A 54 -6.26 7.61 10.30
C LYS A 54 -4.91 8.17 9.97
N ARG A 55 -4.67 8.46 8.72
CA ARG A 55 -3.39 8.94 8.22
C ARG A 55 -2.96 10.26 8.87
N ASN A 56 -1.71 10.35 9.33
CA ASN A 56 -1.11 11.57 9.87
C ASN A 56 -0.14 12.24 8.88
N GLN A 57 0.10 11.65 7.72
CA GLN A 57 1.01 12.18 6.70
C GLN A 57 0.39 12.13 5.29
N GLU A 58 0.94 12.95 4.38
CA GLU A 58 0.55 12.93 2.96
C GLU A 58 1.09 11.69 2.24
N PRO A 59 0.40 11.20 1.22
CA PRO A 59 -0.86 11.70 0.67
C PRO A 59 -2.06 11.30 1.54
N ALA A 60 -3.16 12.03 1.37
CA ALA A 60 -4.47 11.78 1.99
C ALA A 60 -4.48 11.89 3.53
N LYS A 61 -3.67 12.79 4.10
CA LYS A 61 -3.68 13.08 5.54
C LYS A 61 -5.10 13.35 6.05
N GLY A 62 -5.46 12.72 7.18
CA GLY A 62 -6.76 12.84 7.82
C GLY A 62 -7.84 11.90 7.26
N LYS A 63 -7.55 11.11 6.23
CA LYS A 63 -8.42 10.06 5.71
C LYS A 63 -8.18 8.73 6.42
N TRP A 64 -9.19 7.85 6.38
CA TRP A 64 -9.10 6.50 6.92
C TRP A 64 -8.41 5.56 5.95
N ASP A 65 -7.68 4.62 6.52
CA ASP A 65 -6.80 3.69 5.80
C ASP A 65 -6.85 2.31 6.48
N LEU A 66 -6.46 1.29 5.75
CA LEU A 66 -6.05 0.01 6.34
C LEU A 66 -4.56 0.07 6.67
N ALA A 67 -4.16 -0.53 7.77
CA ALA A 67 -2.74 -0.65 8.10
C ALA A 67 -2.00 -1.44 7.01
N GLY A 68 -0.80 -0.97 6.65
CA GLY A 68 0.00 -1.56 5.59
C GLY A 68 0.87 -0.55 4.85
N GLY A 69 1.69 -1.05 3.93
CA GLY A 69 2.64 -0.22 3.20
C GLY A 69 3.33 -0.95 2.06
N PHE A 70 4.43 -0.38 1.59
CA PHE A 70 5.20 -0.93 0.48
C PHE A 70 5.99 -2.17 0.90
N THR A 71 6.03 -3.16 -0.01
CA THR A 71 6.88 -4.33 0.15
C THR A 71 8.33 -3.96 -0.10
N ASP A 72 9.20 -4.28 0.85
CA ASP A 72 10.64 -4.10 0.72
C ASP A 72 11.28 -5.17 -0.19
N PRO A 73 12.45 -4.87 -0.81
CA PRO A 73 13.19 -5.89 -1.56
C PRO A 73 13.46 -7.14 -0.70
N ASN A 74 13.16 -8.31 -1.26
CA ASN A 74 13.30 -9.63 -0.63
C ASN A 74 12.26 -9.96 0.45
N GLU A 75 11.23 -9.16 0.63
CA GLU A 75 10.06 -9.54 1.44
C GLU A 75 9.00 -10.27 0.60
N SER A 76 8.29 -11.21 1.23
CA SER A 76 7.00 -11.67 0.73
C SER A 76 5.89 -10.71 1.19
N ALA A 77 4.76 -10.71 0.49
CA ALA A 77 3.61 -9.89 0.88
C ALA A 77 3.10 -10.19 2.30
N GLU A 78 3.13 -11.47 2.70
CA GLU A 78 2.76 -11.89 4.05
C GLU A 78 3.73 -11.35 5.11
N TYR A 79 5.03 -11.32 4.79
CA TYR A 79 6.04 -10.78 5.70
C TYR A 79 5.91 -9.26 5.81
N THR A 80 5.63 -8.57 4.71
CA THR A 80 5.30 -7.14 4.72
C THR A 80 4.09 -6.86 5.64
N CYS A 81 3.03 -7.69 5.58
CA CYS A 81 1.89 -7.54 6.50
C CYS A 81 2.31 -7.63 7.97
N VAL A 82 3.19 -8.58 8.33
CA VAL A 82 3.70 -8.72 9.70
C VAL A 82 4.49 -7.49 10.13
N ARG A 83 5.41 -7.03 9.27
CA ARG A 83 6.25 -5.86 9.56
C ARG A 83 5.41 -4.61 9.75
N GLU A 84 4.52 -4.30 8.80
CA GLU A 84 3.69 -3.10 8.82
C GLU A 84 2.74 -3.07 10.04
N LEU A 85 2.06 -4.19 10.33
CA LEU A 85 1.22 -4.25 11.52
C LEU A 85 2.02 -4.12 12.82
N LYS A 86 3.25 -4.60 12.83
CA LYS A 86 4.15 -4.42 13.98
C LYS A 86 4.62 -2.98 14.12
N GLU A 87 5.03 -2.34 13.02
CA GLU A 87 5.53 -0.97 13.00
C GLU A 87 4.42 0.04 13.30
N GLU A 88 3.29 -0.05 12.61
CA GLU A 88 2.19 0.91 12.71
C GLU A 88 1.33 0.75 13.96
N LEU A 89 1.09 -0.49 14.42
CA LEU A 89 0.09 -0.80 15.44
C LEU A 89 0.64 -1.59 16.62
N ASN A 90 1.92 -1.95 16.59
CA ASN A 90 2.57 -2.86 17.56
C ASN A 90 1.82 -4.22 17.72
N LEU A 91 1.18 -4.68 16.64
CA LEU A 91 0.51 -5.98 16.61
C LEU A 91 1.46 -7.07 16.12
N ASP A 92 1.59 -8.13 16.89
CA ASP A 92 2.28 -9.35 16.49
C ASP A 92 1.26 -10.31 15.86
N ILE A 93 1.47 -10.68 14.59
CA ILE A 93 0.58 -11.56 13.85
C ILE A 93 1.29 -12.81 13.34
N ASP A 94 0.53 -13.89 13.18
CA ASP A 94 1.02 -15.14 12.57
C ASP A 94 0.67 -15.16 11.08
N THR A 95 1.67 -15.25 10.21
CA THR A 95 1.49 -15.35 8.75
C THR A 95 0.56 -16.48 8.33
N LYS A 96 0.47 -17.58 9.11
CA LYS A 96 -0.41 -18.71 8.83
C LYS A 96 -1.90 -18.39 8.97
N LYS A 97 -2.21 -17.33 9.73
CA LYS A 97 -3.59 -16.84 9.91
C LYS A 97 -3.97 -15.73 8.92
N LEU A 98 -3.00 -15.21 8.14
CA LEU A 98 -3.27 -14.25 7.07
C LEU A 98 -4.03 -14.93 5.94
N ARG A 99 -5.08 -14.29 5.47
CA ARG A 99 -5.87 -14.73 4.33
C ARG A 99 -5.79 -13.70 3.22
N TYR A 100 -5.15 -14.03 2.10
CA TYR A 100 -5.20 -13.19 0.90
C TYR A 100 -6.63 -13.09 0.38
N LEU A 101 -7.09 -11.90 0.07
CA LEU A 101 -8.43 -11.63 -0.42
C LEU A 101 -8.46 -11.32 -1.91
N MET A 102 -7.81 -10.21 -2.29
CA MET A 102 -7.79 -9.73 -3.68
C MET A 102 -6.70 -8.68 -3.86
N SER A 103 -6.55 -8.17 -5.09
CA SER A 103 -5.66 -7.04 -5.38
C SER A 103 -6.30 -6.04 -6.32
N PHE A 104 -5.88 -4.78 -6.22
CA PHE A 104 -6.28 -3.70 -7.11
C PHE A 104 -5.09 -2.85 -7.52
N PRO A 105 -5.07 -2.34 -8.78
CA PRO A 105 -4.13 -1.31 -9.16
C PRO A 105 -4.47 0.00 -8.47
N ASN A 106 -3.43 0.78 -8.12
CA ASN A 106 -3.59 2.10 -7.54
C ASN A 106 -2.51 3.05 -8.09
N VAL A 107 -2.69 4.34 -7.84
CA VAL A 107 -1.70 5.38 -8.12
C VAL A 107 -1.43 6.13 -6.83
N TYR A 108 -0.23 5.95 -6.32
CA TYR A 108 0.24 6.62 -5.12
C TYR A 108 1.04 7.87 -5.50
N TYR A 109 0.47 9.06 -5.24
CA TYR A 109 1.14 10.32 -5.53
C TYR A 109 1.97 10.78 -4.34
N TYR A 110 3.29 10.86 -4.51
CA TYR A 110 4.20 11.27 -3.46
C TYR A 110 5.33 12.15 -4.01
N LYS A 111 5.54 13.30 -3.37
CA LYS A 111 6.60 14.28 -3.71
C LYS A 111 6.72 14.60 -5.21
N GLY A 112 5.58 14.80 -5.87
CA GLY A 112 5.55 15.15 -7.30
C GLY A 112 5.67 13.96 -8.26
N ILE A 113 5.75 12.72 -7.75
CA ILE A 113 5.85 11.50 -8.54
C ILE A 113 4.60 10.65 -8.34
N SER A 114 4.04 10.15 -9.45
CA SER A 114 2.97 9.16 -9.42
C SER A 114 3.59 7.75 -9.51
N TYR A 115 3.44 6.98 -8.44
CA TYR A 115 3.85 5.59 -8.39
C TYR A 115 2.66 4.70 -8.75
N ASN A 116 2.81 3.86 -9.77
CA ASN A 116 1.84 2.81 -10.00
C ASN A 116 2.09 1.70 -8.98
N THR A 117 1.05 1.32 -8.24
CA THR A 117 1.13 0.25 -7.24
C THR A 117 0.17 -0.87 -7.58
N LEU A 118 0.47 -2.06 -7.07
CA LEU A 118 -0.44 -3.17 -6.98
C LEU A 118 -0.68 -3.42 -5.49
N ASP A 119 -1.85 -3.01 -5.02
CA ASP A 119 -2.22 -3.14 -3.61
C ASP A 119 -2.85 -4.52 -3.38
N LEU A 120 -2.23 -5.32 -2.51
CA LEU A 120 -2.64 -6.68 -2.14
C LEU A 120 -3.37 -6.62 -0.80
N PHE A 121 -4.61 -7.09 -0.79
CA PHE A 121 -5.47 -7.05 0.39
C PHE A 121 -5.45 -8.39 1.11
N PHE A 122 -5.15 -8.33 2.40
CA PHE A 122 -5.17 -9.48 3.30
C PHE A 122 -6.17 -9.25 4.42
N GLU A 123 -6.70 -10.32 4.99
CA GLU A 123 -7.48 -10.30 6.22
C GLU A 123 -6.72 -11.00 7.33
N TYR A 124 -6.78 -10.40 8.51
CA TYR A 124 -6.31 -11.00 9.75
C TYR A 124 -7.39 -10.89 10.82
N GLN A 125 -7.95 -12.03 11.21
CA GLN A 125 -8.98 -12.08 12.25
C GLN A 125 -8.34 -12.24 13.63
N ILE A 126 -8.71 -11.38 14.57
CA ILE A 126 -8.32 -11.50 15.98
C ILE A 126 -9.50 -12.05 16.79
N GLU A 127 -9.18 -12.85 17.81
CA GLU A 127 -10.18 -13.46 18.70
C GLU A 127 -10.63 -12.48 19.79
N GLU A 128 -9.70 -11.65 20.27
CA GLU A 128 -9.95 -10.62 21.28
C GLU A 128 -9.30 -9.31 20.86
N LYS A 129 -9.98 -8.18 21.10
CA LYS A 129 -9.39 -6.85 20.88
C LYS A 129 -8.25 -6.65 21.85
N CYS A 130 -7.06 -6.49 21.32
CA CYS A 130 -5.85 -6.14 22.08
C CYS A 130 -5.66 -4.63 22.13
N GLU A 131 -4.83 -4.19 23.07
CA GLU A 131 -4.35 -2.83 23.08
C GLU A 131 -3.47 -2.58 21.86
N VAL A 132 -3.83 -1.57 21.08
CA VAL A 132 -3.10 -1.15 19.88
C VAL A 132 -2.31 0.09 20.20
N VAL A 133 -1.00 0.04 19.97
CA VAL A 133 -0.10 1.18 20.14
C VAL A 133 0.28 1.71 18.76
N MET A 134 -0.32 2.85 18.39
CA MET A 134 -0.11 3.45 17.07
C MET A 134 1.23 4.19 16.97
N GLU A 135 1.87 4.10 15.80
CA GLU A 135 3.01 4.96 15.45
C GLU A 135 2.50 6.37 15.10
N GLN A 136 2.70 7.32 16.02
CA GLN A 136 2.10 8.67 15.96
C GLN A 136 2.62 9.53 14.79
N SER A 137 3.78 9.22 14.23
CA SER A 137 4.28 9.94 13.05
C SER A 137 3.44 9.63 11.80
N GLU A 138 2.84 8.43 11.72
CA GLU A 138 2.10 7.94 10.57
C GLU A 138 0.59 7.89 10.80
N ILE A 139 0.15 7.62 12.03
CA ILE A 139 -1.23 7.42 12.42
C ILE A 139 -1.63 8.42 13.49
N SER A 140 -2.73 9.16 13.26
CA SER A 140 -3.28 10.12 14.21
C SER A 140 -4.43 9.59 15.06
N GLU A 141 -5.10 8.55 14.61
CA GLU A 141 -6.26 7.95 15.27
C GLU A 141 -6.42 6.49 14.81
N ILE A 142 -6.89 5.62 15.67
CA ILE A 142 -7.37 4.28 15.31
C ILE A 142 -8.84 4.14 15.73
N ARG A 143 -9.59 3.36 14.96
CA ARG A 143 -11.01 3.14 15.26
C ARG A 143 -11.46 1.75 14.85
N TRP A 144 -12.17 1.08 15.73
CA TRP A 144 -13.01 -0.06 15.41
C TRP A 144 -14.37 0.42 14.97
N ILE A 145 -14.81 0.04 13.79
CA ILE A 145 -16.13 0.37 13.26
C ILE A 145 -16.81 -0.89 12.75
N LYS A 146 -18.12 -0.89 12.81
CA LYS A 146 -18.90 -1.96 12.16
C LYS A 146 -18.81 -1.82 10.65
N ARG A 147 -18.78 -2.96 9.96
CA ARG A 147 -18.67 -2.98 8.48
C ARG A 147 -19.76 -2.13 7.79
N ASN A 148 -20.98 -2.11 8.32
CA ASN A 148 -22.10 -1.34 7.76
C ASN A 148 -22.06 0.17 8.09
N GLU A 149 -21.13 0.62 8.91
CA GLU A 149 -20.95 2.02 9.29
C GLU A 149 -19.82 2.70 8.48
N LEU A 150 -19.14 1.95 7.61
CA LEU A 150 -18.03 2.46 6.82
C LEU A 150 -18.52 3.45 5.75
N SER A 151 -17.96 4.67 5.77
CA SER A 151 -18.14 5.66 4.70
C SER A 151 -16.96 5.59 3.72
N LEU A 152 -17.22 5.19 2.48
CA LEU A 152 -16.21 5.10 1.44
C LEU A 152 -15.61 6.45 1.06
N GLU A 153 -16.35 7.55 1.26
CA GLU A 153 -15.87 8.89 0.97
C GLU A 153 -14.69 9.30 1.86
N ASP A 154 -14.61 8.71 3.07
CA ASP A 154 -13.57 9.00 4.04
C ASP A 154 -12.34 8.11 3.90
N ILE A 155 -12.36 7.11 3.00
CA ILE A 155 -11.24 6.23 2.71
C ILE A 155 -10.18 6.93 1.84
N ALA A 156 -8.91 6.69 2.16
CA ALA A 156 -7.78 7.40 1.57
C ALA A 156 -7.54 7.07 0.09
N PHE A 157 -7.57 5.79 -0.28
CA PHE A 157 -7.12 5.31 -1.57
C PHE A 157 -8.23 4.65 -2.38
N GLU A 158 -8.17 4.87 -3.69
CA GLU A 158 -9.17 4.35 -4.62
C GLU A 158 -9.18 2.80 -4.68
N SER A 159 -8.02 2.17 -4.53
CA SER A 159 -7.91 0.71 -4.43
C SER A 159 -8.67 0.16 -3.23
N GLN A 160 -8.60 0.84 -2.09
CA GLN A 160 -9.31 0.44 -0.87
C GLN A 160 -10.81 0.69 -0.97
N LYS A 161 -11.25 1.78 -1.61
CA LYS A 161 -12.68 1.99 -1.89
C LYS A 161 -13.25 0.83 -2.71
N ARG A 162 -12.57 0.46 -3.80
CA ARG A 162 -12.96 -0.68 -4.64
C ARG A 162 -12.92 -2.01 -3.89
N PHE A 163 -11.95 -2.16 -2.98
CA PHE A 163 -11.87 -3.31 -2.09
C PHE A 163 -13.12 -3.40 -1.21
N PHE A 164 -13.46 -2.33 -0.51
CA PHE A 164 -14.61 -2.31 0.38
C PHE A 164 -15.94 -2.48 -0.37
N GLU A 165 -16.10 -1.89 -1.57
CA GLU A 165 -17.27 -2.10 -2.44
C GLU A 165 -17.51 -3.56 -2.80
N LYS A 166 -16.45 -4.37 -2.89
CA LYS A 166 -16.55 -5.80 -3.23
C LYS A 166 -16.62 -6.72 -2.03
N TYR A 167 -16.03 -6.29 -0.91
CA TYR A 167 -15.85 -7.14 0.26
C TYR A 167 -16.98 -6.98 1.29
N LEU A 168 -17.56 -5.79 1.41
CA LEU A 168 -18.67 -5.47 2.30
C LEU A 168 -20.02 -5.65 1.61
#